data_1fc7b56edfa7bae86e0f91bc9e22aca6
#
_entry.id   1fc7b56edfa7bae86e0f91bc9e22aca6
#
_cell.length_a   1.000
_cell.length_b   1.000
_cell.length_c   1.000
_cell.angle_alpha   90.00
_cell.angle_beta   90.00
_cell.angle_gamma   90.00
#
_symmetry.space_group_name_H-M   'P 1'
#
loop_
_entity.id
_entity.type
_entity.pdbx_description
1 polymer ?
#
loop_
_entity_poly.entity_id
_entity_poly.type
_entity_poly.pdbx_seq_one_letter_code
_entity_poly.pdbx_strand_id
1 'polypeptide(L)'
;TLPSRGISGCGNFNYVIAQGFVRRDEDNNCNAQSTFKGIPEMQIRFKNGPIEYFTQSKADGSFYTFLPLATYNVSIYNNDNLWTSCNTTPIINFTSTKQVINVNETAKPNFDCPFLSVNISTPFIRLCSEQIFKINYSNNGSKDALNAYVDITLDDSLQLKSANVPYQPLTGNVFR
;
A
#
# COMPACT_ATOMS: atom_id res chain seq x y z
N THR A 1 14.53 0.81 -44.12
CA THR A 1 13.14 1.12 -43.70
C THR A 1 12.72 0.11 -42.65
N LEU A 2 12.71 0.53 -41.38
CA LEU A 2 12.18 -0.24 -40.28
C LEU A 2 10.64 -0.26 -40.40
N PRO A 3 9.98 -1.42 -40.23
CA PRO A 3 8.53 -1.46 -40.22
C PRO A 3 8.03 -0.76 -38.97
N SER A 4 7.24 0.29 -39.16
CA SER A 4 6.48 0.91 -38.06
C SER A 4 5.46 -0.11 -37.55
N ARG A 5 5.74 -0.72 -36.40
CA ARG A 5 4.70 -1.41 -35.64
C ARG A 5 3.74 -0.36 -35.10
N GLY A 6 2.69 -0.14 -35.84
CA GLY A 6 1.56 0.61 -35.33
C GLY A 6 1.01 -0.11 -34.07
N ILE A 7 1.02 0.53 -32.94
CA ILE A 7 0.26 0.09 -31.77
C ILE A 7 -1.19 0.45 -32.12
N SER A 8 -1.84 -0.41 -32.90
CA SER A 8 -3.27 -0.33 -33.14
C SER A 8 -3.99 -1.12 -32.06
N GLY A 9 -4.73 -0.41 -31.22
CA GLY A 9 -5.78 -1.01 -30.44
C GLY A 9 -5.54 -0.94 -28.95
N CYS A 10 -6.21 0.01 -28.31
CA CYS A 10 -6.79 -0.26 -27.01
C CYS A 10 -7.77 -1.43 -27.22
N GLY A 11 -7.27 -2.67 -27.10
CA GLY A 11 -8.11 -3.86 -27.13
C GLY A 11 -9.19 -3.70 -26.06
N ASN A 12 -10.38 -4.25 -26.29
CA ASN A 12 -11.39 -4.41 -25.27
C ASN A 12 -10.77 -5.24 -24.14
N PHE A 13 -10.18 -4.57 -23.16
CA PHE A 13 -9.67 -5.25 -21.98
C PHE A 13 -10.87 -5.79 -21.21
N ASN A 14 -11.03 -7.10 -21.26
CA ASN A 14 -12.00 -7.82 -20.43
C ASN A 14 -11.47 -7.83 -19.00
N TYR A 15 -11.68 -6.75 -18.28
CA TYR A 15 -11.30 -6.63 -16.87
C TYR A 15 -12.51 -6.72 -15.95
N VAL A 16 -12.24 -7.06 -14.72
CA VAL A 16 -13.14 -7.03 -13.58
C VAL A 16 -12.49 -6.21 -12.47
N ILE A 17 -13.26 -5.80 -11.48
CA ILE A 17 -12.78 -4.98 -10.37
C ILE A 17 -13.00 -5.75 -9.07
N ALA A 18 -11.92 -5.99 -8.33
CA ALA A 18 -11.98 -6.36 -6.92
C ALA A 18 -11.66 -5.12 -6.08
N GLN A 19 -12.52 -4.82 -5.13
CA GLN A 19 -12.34 -3.70 -4.20
C GLN A 19 -12.80 -4.08 -2.80
N GLY A 20 -12.36 -3.35 -1.79
CA GLY A 20 -12.78 -3.60 -0.41
C GLY A 20 -11.88 -2.95 0.61
N PHE A 21 -11.86 -3.54 1.79
CA PHE A 21 -11.08 -3.04 2.92
C PHE A 21 -10.31 -4.18 3.59
N VAL A 22 -9.11 -3.87 4.07
CA VAL A 22 -8.42 -4.66 5.06
C VAL A 22 -8.57 -3.94 6.41
N ARG A 23 -9.17 -4.60 7.39
CA ARG A 23 -9.49 -4.02 8.68
C ARG A 23 -8.84 -4.81 9.80
N ARG A 24 -8.53 -4.09 10.87
CA ARG A 24 -8.07 -4.69 12.12
C ARG A 24 -9.23 -5.40 12.79
N ASP A 25 -9.01 -6.63 13.25
CA ASP A 25 -9.95 -7.34 14.11
C ASP A 25 -9.81 -6.82 15.55
N GLU A 26 -10.72 -5.96 15.96
CA GLU A 26 -10.66 -5.29 17.28
C GLU A 26 -11.40 -6.07 18.37
N ASP A 27 -12.29 -6.97 18.01
CA ASP A 27 -13.12 -7.75 18.94
C ASP A 27 -12.81 -9.25 18.96
N ASN A 28 -11.77 -9.67 18.24
CA ASN A 28 -11.30 -11.07 18.16
C ASN A 28 -12.33 -12.09 17.59
N ASN A 29 -13.35 -11.63 16.88
CA ASN A 29 -14.36 -12.49 16.28
C ASN A 29 -14.17 -12.75 14.78
N CYS A 30 -13.19 -12.11 14.18
CA CYS A 30 -12.87 -12.21 12.76
C CYS A 30 -13.99 -11.74 11.81
N ASN A 31 -14.91 -10.92 12.27
CA ASN A 31 -15.94 -10.31 11.45
C ASN A 31 -15.55 -8.88 11.06
N ALA A 32 -15.47 -8.62 9.77
CA ALA A 32 -15.15 -7.29 9.27
C ALA A 32 -16.28 -6.30 9.57
N GLN A 33 -16.07 -5.41 10.53
CA GLN A 33 -17.01 -4.33 10.86
C GLN A 33 -16.56 -3.03 10.19
N SER A 34 -17.52 -2.22 9.72
CA SER A 34 -17.23 -0.96 9.05
C SER A 34 -16.58 0.09 9.96
N THR A 35 -16.75 -0.05 11.27
CA THR A 35 -16.19 0.82 12.30
C THR A 35 -14.74 0.51 12.65
N PHE A 36 -14.25 -0.68 12.31
CA PHE A 36 -12.88 -1.08 12.62
C PHE A 36 -11.86 -0.29 11.81
N LYS A 37 -10.72 -0.01 12.44
CA LYS A 37 -9.62 0.73 11.82
C LYS A 37 -9.06 -0.05 10.62
N GLY A 38 -8.87 0.65 9.51
CA GLY A 38 -8.19 0.08 8.33
C GLY A 38 -6.71 -0.17 8.61
N ILE A 39 -6.16 -1.19 7.96
CA ILE A 39 -4.73 -1.49 8.02
C ILE A 39 -4.08 -0.97 6.75
N PRO A 40 -3.15 0.00 6.82
CA PRO A 40 -2.46 0.54 5.65
C PRO A 40 -1.40 -0.43 5.12
N GLU A 41 -1.04 -0.26 3.85
CA GLU A 41 0.09 -0.94 3.18
C GLU A 41 0.05 -2.48 3.22
N MET A 42 -1.11 -3.07 3.55
CA MET A 42 -1.29 -4.50 3.54
C MET A 42 -1.37 -5.01 2.09
N GLN A 43 -0.57 -6.01 1.76
CA GLN A 43 -0.63 -6.65 0.45
C GLN A 43 -1.77 -7.66 0.39
N ILE A 44 -2.59 -7.55 -0.65
CA ILE A 44 -3.68 -8.47 -0.95
C ILE A 44 -3.30 -9.24 -2.21
N ARG A 45 -3.30 -10.57 -2.10
CA ARG A 45 -2.99 -11.49 -3.19
C ARG A 45 -4.27 -12.08 -3.76
N PHE A 46 -4.36 -12.07 -5.08
CA PHE A 46 -5.39 -12.76 -5.87
C PHE A 46 -4.72 -13.85 -6.68
N LYS A 47 -5.00 -15.11 -6.35
CA LYS A 47 -4.36 -16.27 -6.98
C LYS A 47 -5.33 -17.03 -7.85
N ASN A 48 -4.94 -17.26 -9.13
CA ASN A 48 -5.63 -18.12 -10.07
C ASN A 48 -4.64 -19.15 -10.64
N GLY A 49 -4.66 -20.37 -10.12
CA GLY A 49 -3.68 -21.39 -10.48
C GLY A 49 -2.25 -20.93 -10.18
N PRO A 50 -1.35 -20.90 -11.17
CA PRO A 50 0.02 -20.42 -10.98
C PRO A 50 0.17 -18.89 -11.06
N ILE A 51 -0.87 -18.17 -11.47
CA ILE A 51 -0.81 -16.72 -11.69
C ILE A 51 -1.25 -16.00 -10.42
N GLU A 52 -0.48 -15.01 -10.01
CA GLU A 52 -0.75 -14.20 -8.83
C GLU A 52 -0.76 -12.72 -9.21
N TYR A 53 -1.74 -11.99 -8.67
CA TYR A 53 -1.86 -10.54 -8.76
C TYR A 53 -1.85 -9.96 -7.37
N PHE A 54 -1.25 -8.79 -7.23
CA PHE A 54 -1.13 -8.12 -5.94
C PHE A 54 -1.68 -6.70 -6.03
N THR A 55 -2.29 -6.27 -4.94
CA THR A 55 -2.61 -4.87 -4.69
C THR A 55 -2.26 -4.54 -3.24
N GLN A 56 -2.26 -3.26 -2.91
CA GLN A 56 -1.92 -2.79 -1.58
C GLN A 56 -3.05 -1.91 -1.04
N SER A 57 -3.34 -2.05 0.26
CA SER A 57 -4.30 -1.18 0.91
C SER A 57 -3.75 0.23 1.10
N LYS A 58 -4.63 1.22 1.00
CA LYS A 58 -4.34 2.62 1.28
C LYS A 58 -4.31 2.90 2.78
N ALA A 59 -4.05 4.14 3.16
CA ALA A 59 -3.99 4.59 4.56
C ALA A 59 -5.26 4.30 5.37
N ASP A 60 -6.43 4.25 4.73
CA ASP A 60 -7.72 3.92 5.33
C ASP A 60 -8.07 2.43 5.29
N GLY A 61 -7.15 1.59 4.81
CA GLY A 61 -7.33 0.16 4.60
C GLY A 61 -8.08 -0.20 3.31
N SER A 62 -8.57 0.77 2.54
CA SER A 62 -9.27 0.51 1.28
C SER A 62 -8.31 0.04 0.20
N PHE A 63 -8.79 -0.81 -0.69
CA PHE A 63 -8.05 -1.22 -1.90
C PHE A 63 -8.98 -1.39 -3.08
N TYR A 64 -8.41 -1.30 -4.28
CA TYR A 64 -9.05 -1.77 -5.50
C TYR A 64 -7.99 -2.25 -6.49
N THR A 65 -8.37 -3.17 -7.36
CA THR A 65 -7.50 -3.65 -8.43
C THR A 65 -8.31 -4.11 -9.64
N PHE A 66 -7.68 -4.02 -10.81
CA PHE A 66 -8.21 -4.57 -12.04
C PHE A 66 -7.62 -5.95 -12.27
N LEU A 67 -8.47 -6.92 -12.56
CA LEU A 67 -8.07 -8.31 -12.76
C LEU A 67 -8.65 -8.82 -14.09
N PRO A 68 -8.02 -9.79 -14.75
CA PRO A 68 -8.66 -10.57 -15.80
C PRO A 68 -9.91 -11.29 -15.30
N LEU A 69 -10.85 -11.60 -16.19
CA LEU A 69 -12.05 -12.37 -15.86
C LEU A 69 -11.67 -13.80 -15.48
N ALA A 70 -11.79 -14.16 -14.22
CA ALA A 70 -11.46 -15.49 -13.68
C ALA A 70 -12.00 -15.67 -12.26
N THR A 71 -11.72 -16.85 -11.70
CA THR A 71 -11.93 -17.16 -10.28
C THR A 71 -10.63 -17.00 -9.52
N TYR A 72 -10.67 -16.32 -8.38
CA TYR A 72 -9.49 -16.04 -7.56
C TYR A 72 -9.66 -16.52 -6.12
N ASN A 73 -8.60 -17.11 -5.57
CA ASN A 73 -8.40 -17.23 -4.15
C ASN A 73 -7.78 -15.92 -3.64
N VAL A 74 -8.44 -15.27 -2.69
CA VAL A 74 -7.96 -14.00 -2.11
C VAL A 74 -7.32 -14.27 -0.76
N SER A 75 -6.22 -13.63 -0.48
CA SER A 75 -5.56 -13.72 0.83
C SER A 75 -4.75 -12.47 1.12
N ILE A 76 -4.61 -12.15 2.40
CA ILE A 76 -3.59 -11.22 2.85
C ILE A 76 -2.23 -11.90 2.66
N TYR A 77 -1.33 -11.22 1.96
CA TYR A 77 0.04 -11.66 1.78
C TYR A 77 0.94 -10.91 2.77
N ASN A 78 1.35 -11.59 3.83
CA ASN A 78 2.08 -11.00 4.93
C ASN A 78 3.44 -11.69 5.08
N ASN A 79 4.51 -10.95 4.76
CA ASN A 79 5.88 -11.44 4.85
C ASN A 79 6.55 -11.11 6.20
N ASP A 80 5.97 -10.22 6.98
CA ASP A 80 6.60 -9.67 8.19
C ASP A 80 6.07 -10.26 9.50
N ASN A 81 5.11 -11.16 9.43
CA ASN A 81 4.46 -11.79 10.58
C ASN A 81 3.84 -10.80 11.60
N LEU A 82 3.63 -9.55 11.22
CA LEU A 82 3.01 -8.55 12.09
C LEU A 82 1.51 -8.82 12.28
N TRP A 83 0.89 -9.41 11.27
CA TRP A 83 -0.55 -9.65 11.21
C TRP A 83 -0.86 -11.11 10.85
N THR A 84 -1.93 -11.64 11.39
CA THR A 84 -2.52 -12.92 10.98
C THR A 84 -3.87 -12.65 10.34
N SER A 85 -4.07 -13.17 9.11
CA SER A 85 -5.39 -13.11 8.46
C SER A 85 -6.40 -13.90 9.25
N CYS A 86 -7.57 -13.31 9.46
CA CYS A 86 -8.71 -13.97 10.09
C CYS A 86 -9.43 -14.94 9.15
N ASN A 87 -9.42 -14.65 7.86
CA ASN A 87 -10.21 -15.39 6.90
C ASN A 87 -9.43 -16.55 6.29
N THR A 88 -10.06 -17.69 6.22
CA THR A 88 -9.64 -18.76 5.32
C THR A 88 -9.93 -18.30 3.90
N THR A 89 -8.93 -17.97 3.15
CA THR A 89 -8.85 -17.61 1.74
C THR A 89 -10.20 -17.58 1.00
N PRO A 90 -10.95 -16.47 0.96
CA PRO A 90 -12.21 -16.41 0.25
C PRO A 90 -12.00 -16.63 -1.25
N ILE A 91 -12.94 -17.35 -1.87
CA ILE A 91 -12.97 -17.56 -3.31
C ILE A 91 -13.93 -16.56 -3.91
N ILE A 92 -13.45 -15.75 -4.83
CA ILE A 92 -14.28 -14.84 -5.63
C ILE A 92 -14.35 -15.33 -7.07
N ASN A 93 -15.55 -15.36 -7.61
CA ASN A 93 -15.79 -15.80 -9.00
C ASN A 93 -16.40 -14.65 -9.80
N PHE A 94 -15.66 -14.16 -10.77
CA PHE A 94 -16.15 -13.18 -11.73
C PHE A 94 -16.76 -13.91 -12.92
N THR A 95 -18.03 -13.62 -13.21
CA THR A 95 -18.81 -14.28 -14.26
C THR A 95 -19.00 -13.41 -15.51
N SER A 96 -18.73 -12.11 -15.40
CA SER A 96 -18.86 -11.15 -16.50
C SER A 96 -17.82 -10.06 -16.43
N THR A 97 -17.49 -9.48 -17.58
CA THR A 97 -16.57 -8.34 -17.67
C THR A 97 -17.16 -7.09 -17.03
N LYS A 98 -16.31 -6.20 -16.52
CA LYS A 98 -16.68 -4.97 -15.77
C LYS A 98 -17.44 -5.22 -14.47
N GLN A 99 -17.54 -6.48 -14.03
CA GLN A 99 -18.13 -6.81 -12.74
C GLN A 99 -17.26 -6.23 -11.61
N VAL A 100 -17.93 -5.76 -10.55
CA VAL A 100 -17.30 -5.28 -9.32
C VAL A 100 -17.67 -6.23 -8.19
N ILE A 101 -16.69 -6.75 -7.48
CA ILE A 101 -16.90 -7.59 -6.29
C ILE A 101 -16.22 -6.92 -5.10
N ASN A 102 -16.96 -6.82 -4.00
CA ASN A 102 -16.42 -6.34 -2.73
C ASN A 102 -15.82 -7.51 -1.95
N VAL A 103 -14.58 -7.33 -1.51
CA VAL A 103 -13.81 -8.29 -0.72
C VAL A 103 -13.32 -7.59 0.52
N ASN A 104 -13.81 -7.98 1.68
CA ASN A 104 -13.37 -7.43 2.94
C ASN A 104 -12.55 -8.48 3.71
N GLU A 105 -11.34 -8.10 4.09
CA GLU A 105 -10.43 -8.92 4.84
C GLU A 105 -10.25 -8.34 6.25
N THR A 106 -10.06 -9.23 7.21
CA THR A 106 -9.80 -8.87 8.60
C THR A 106 -8.52 -9.54 9.07
N ALA A 107 -7.70 -8.81 9.81
CA ALA A 107 -6.46 -9.34 10.36
C ALA A 107 -6.29 -8.99 11.84
N LYS A 108 -5.70 -9.93 12.57
CA LYS A 108 -5.29 -9.78 13.98
C LYS A 108 -3.83 -9.39 14.06
N PRO A 109 -3.46 -8.46 14.94
CA PRO A 109 -2.05 -8.18 15.19
C PRO A 109 -1.42 -9.35 15.97
N ASN A 110 -0.22 -9.76 15.56
CA ASN A 110 0.58 -10.75 16.30
C ASN A 110 1.38 -10.09 17.41
N PHE A 111 1.63 -8.78 17.30
CA PHE A 111 2.37 -7.99 18.28
C PHE A 111 1.62 -6.71 18.56
N ASP A 112 1.63 -6.28 19.80
CA ASP A 112 0.96 -5.07 20.26
C ASP A 112 1.97 -3.92 20.37
N CYS A 113 2.48 -3.46 19.22
CA CYS A 113 3.49 -2.42 19.11
C CYS A 113 3.30 -1.56 17.85
N PRO A 114 3.85 -0.32 17.82
CA PRO A 114 3.98 0.42 16.59
C PRO A 114 5.03 -0.22 15.67
N PHE A 115 4.81 -0.13 14.36
CA PHE A 115 5.78 -0.52 13.33
C PHE A 115 5.90 0.61 12.32
N LEU A 116 6.95 1.41 12.49
CA LEU A 116 7.17 2.60 11.69
C LEU A 116 7.98 2.27 10.44
N SER A 117 7.55 2.82 9.33
CA SER A 117 8.31 2.82 8.08
C SER A 117 8.47 4.23 7.54
N VAL A 118 9.58 4.47 6.87
CA VAL A 118 9.86 5.72 6.17
C VAL A 118 10.50 5.40 4.82
N ASN A 119 10.09 6.15 3.81
CA ASN A 119 10.65 6.04 2.46
C ASN A 119 10.85 7.43 1.89
N ILE A 120 11.96 7.63 1.18
CA ILE A 120 12.29 8.87 0.49
C ILE A 120 12.36 8.61 -1.01
N SER A 121 11.80 9.51 -1.79
CA SER A 121 11.81 9.41 -3.25
C SER A 121 11.95 10.77 -3.90
N THR A 122 12.58 10.80 -5.07
CA THR A 122 12.64 11.96 -5.95
C THR A 122 12.54 11.50 -7.41
N PRO A 123 11.85 12.21 -8.30
CA PRO A 123 11.66 11.75 -9.68
C PRO A 123 12.97 11.74 -10.47
N PHE A 124 13.87 12.67 -10.20
CA PHE A 124 15.20 12.75 -10.81
C PHE A 124 16.08 13.72 -9.99
N ILE A 125 17.39 13.61 -10.16
CA ILE A 125 18.36 14.51 -9.55
C ILE A 125 19.10 15.25 -10.67
N ARG A 126 19.16 16.58 -10.58
CA ARG A 126 19.95 17.43 -11.49
C ARG A 126 20.91 18.27 -10.67
N LEU A 127 22.11 18.41 -11.15
CA LEU A 127 23.11 19.29 -10.54
C LEU A 127 22.67 20.75 -10.63
N CYS A 128 22.98 21.55 -9.60
CA CYS A 128 22.73 22.99 -9.53
C CYS A 128 21.26 23.39 -9.78
N SER A 129 20.31 22.55 -9.42
CA SER A 129 18.88 22.84 -9.54
C SER A 129 18.11 22.42 -8.29
N GLU A 130 16.98 23.07 -8.08
CA GLU A 130 16.06 22.69 -7.00
C GLU A 130 15.44 21.31 -7.29
N GLN A 131 15.39 20.48 -6.25
CA GLN A 131 14.82 19.14 -6.30
C GLN A 131 13.77 18.98 -5.23
N ILE A 132 12.70 18.23 -5.54
CA ILE A 132 11.66 17.89 -4.58
C ILE A 132 11.89 16.44 -4.14
N PHE A 133 12.12 16.28 -2.85
CA PHE A 133 12.14 14.97 -2.21
C PHE A 133 10.79 14.73 -1.53
N LYS A 134 10.19 13.60 -1.82
CA LYS A 134 8.96 13.17 -1.18
C LYS A 134 9.30 12.15 -0.10
N ILE A 135 8.92 12.46 1.13
CA ILE A 135 9.08 11.57 2.27
C ILE A 135 7.71 11.02 2.61
N ASN A 136 7.58 9.70 2.53
CA ASN A 136 6.39 9.00 2.97
C ASN A 136 6.74 8.26 4.26
N TYR A 137 5.87 8.37 5.23
CA TYR A 137 6.01 7.65 6.51
C TYR A 137 4.66 7.02 6.87
N SER A 138 4.71 5.86 7.49
CA SER A 138 3.53 5.13 7.94
C SER A 138 3.80 4.39 9.24
N ASN A 139 2.72 4.04 9.92
CA ASN A 139 2.72 3.13 11.05
C ASN A 139 1.83 1.94 10.69
N ASN A 140 2.46 0.83 10.37
CA ASN A 140 1.81 -0.43 9.97
C ASN A 140 1.61 -1.39 11.16
N GLY A 141 1.96 -0.94 12.36
CA GLY A 141 1.78 -1.68 13.61
C GLY A 141 0.37 -1.57 14.18
N SER A 142 0.18 -2.26 15.28
CA SER A 142 -1.11 -2.33 15.98
C SER A 142 -1.34 -1.19 16.96
N LYS A 143 -0.31 -0.47 17.37
CA LYS A 143 -0.37 0.66 18.32
C LYS A 143 0.01 1.97 17.66
N ASP A 144 -0.51 3.05 18.20
CA ASP A 144 -0.07 4.39 17.84
C ASP A 144 1.38 4.63 18.32
N ALA A 145 2.16 5.29 17.46
CA ALA A 145 3.51 5.70 17.79
C ALA A 145 3.48 7.10 18.39
N LEU A 146 3.54 7.17 19.71
CA LEU A 146 3.56 8.45 20.41
C LEU A 146 4.92 9.13 20.27
N ASN A 147 4.91 10.45 20.00
CA ASN A 147 6.10 11.28 19.84
C ASN A 147 7.07 10.79 18.74
N ALA A 148 6.53 10.15 17.71
CA ALA A 148 7.31 9.74 16.56
C ALA A 148 7.74 10.97 15.73
N TYR A 149 8.97 10.92 15.21
CA TYR A 149 9.52 11.94 14.34
C TYR A 149 10.36 11.31 13.24
N VAL A 150 10.66 12.09 12.21
CA VAL A 150 11.55 11.69 11.11
C VAL A 150 12.74 12.64 11.11
N ASP A 151 13.93 12.09 11.23
CA ASP A 151 15.18 12.86 11.05
C ASP A 151 15.67 12.67 9.61
N ILE A 152 15.96 13.80 8.97
CA ILE A 152 16.48 13.86 7.61
C ILE A 152 17.89 14.44 7.69
N THR A 153 18.87 13.64 7.30
CA THR A 153 20.25 14.10 7.14
C THR A 153 20.50 14.43 5.68
N LEU A 154 20.88 15.64 5.39
CA LEU A 154 21.29 16.05 4.04
C LEU A 154 22.81 15.95 3.89
N ASP A 155 23.24 15.56 2.70
CA ASP A 155 24.64 15.67 2.31
C ASP A 155 25.09 17.14 2.36
N ASP A 156 26.37 17.39 2.65
CA ASP A 156 26.93 18.75 2.78
C ASP A 156 26.84 19.57 1.49
N SER A 157 26.67 18.91 0.34
CA SER A 157 26.44 19.57 -0.96
C SER A 157 24.98 19.98 -1.18
N LEU A 158 24.05 19.58 -0.30
CA LEU A 158 22.65 19.90 -0.38
C LEU A 158 22.23 20.93 0.67
N GLN A 159 21.34 21.82 0.29
CA GLN A 159 20.75 22.80 1.19
C GLN A 159 19.24 22.67 1.20
N LEU A 160 18.64 22.54 2.38
CA LEU A 160 17.19 22.59 2.52
C LEU A 160 16.70 24.01 2.23
N LYS A 161 15.85 24.13 1.22
CA LYS A 161 15.25 25.42 0.84
C LYS A 161 13.92 25.65 1.53
N SER A 162 13.07 24.65 1.55
CA SER A 162 11.74 24.68 2.19
C SER A 162 11.21 23.28 2.45
N ALA A 163 10.25 23.18 3.37
CA ALA A 163 9.45 21.99 3.59
C ALA A 163 7.97 22.38 3.68
N ASN A 164 7.10 21.47 3.34
CA ASN A 164 5.64 21.66 3.42
C ASN A 164 5.06 21.40 4.82
N VAL A 165 5.90 20.97 5.77
CA VAL A 165 5.57 20.75 7.18
C VAL A 165 6.55 21.54 8.05
N PRO A 166 6.16 21.91 9.28
CA PRO A 166 7.10 22.49 10.24
C PRO A 166 8.28 21.55 10.50
N TYR A 167 9.45 22.06 10.61
CA TYR A 167 10.66 21.31 10.91
C TYR A 167 11.57 22.07 11.88
N GLN A 168 12.41 21.34 12.57
CA GLN A 168 13.41 21.87 13.49
C GLN A 168 14.82 21.53 12.97
N PRO A 169 15.67 22.52 12.72
CA PRO A 169 17.07 22.25 12.40
C PRO A 169 17.81 21.73 13.64
N LEU A 170 18.60 20.69 13.45
CA LEU A 170 19.50 20.12 14.43
C LEU A 170 20.95 20.34 14.01
N THR A 171 21.90 19.81 14.77
CA THR A 171 23.34 19.89 14.41
C THR A 171 23.67 18.95 13.25
N GLY A 172 24.66 19.32 12.42
CA GLY A 172 25.19 18.44 11.37
C GLY A 172 24.28 18.27 10.14
N ASN A 173 23.63 19.35 9.70
CA ASN A 173 22.73 19.34 8.52
C ASN A 173 21.57 18.34 8.63
N VAL A 174 21.07 18.17 9.86
CA VAL A 174 19.93 17.30 10.21
C VAL A 174 18.70 18.14 10.50
N PHE A 175 17.56 17.69 10.02
CA PHE A 175 16.25 18.32 10.18
C PHE A 175 15.23 17.32 10.73
N ARG A 176 14.47 17.72 11.75
CA ARG A 176 13.43 16.92 12.39
C ARG A 176 12.05 17.51 12.14
#